data_8e02cdf93e1151dbc95f0513261d5e48
#
_entry.id   8e02cdf93e1151dbc95f0513261d5e48
#
_cell.length_a   1.000
_cell.length_b   1.000
_cell.length_c   1.000
_cell.angle_alpha   90.00
_cell.angle_beta   90.00
_cell.angle_gamma   90.00
#
_symmetry.space_group_name_H-M   'P 1'
#
loop_
_entity.id
_entity.type
_entity.pdbx_description
1 polymer ?
#
loop_
_entity_poly.entity_id
_entity_poly.type
_entity_poly.pdbx_seq_one_letter_code
_entity_poly.pdbx_strand_id
1 'polypeptide(L)'
;RCELSLEGRTDTEFISGSNSFISWGARSDVGLVREHNEDSFLLRTPLFAVCDGMGGHAAGEVASSIAVKVIGEEAPNTADDVLLGAAIEAANQAVIEAPQKGIGKPGMGSTASAIFIEGNQMAVAHVGDSRIYLLHHGTLVRITHDHSYVEELVDSGQITADEARNHPSRSVVTRALGSDPEMYADHFTLEVSDGDRIILCSDGLSSMILDDEIESIAVSNITPQNAADSLVSAALTAGGADNITVIVVDILDDGLVEKNRRRFTRGILATSISIIALLVVSLVIAVLFIRSEYYIGINGSTVAIYQGVPSKIAGIPLSNLIDTTTIEVKNLPQSVQDKLALGIRVKDETEARETVEDYREQINDADIKAAKRADDAKSEGEPTGETETTSPDASSQNSGGE
;
A
#
# COMPACT_ATOMS: atom_id res chain seq x y z
N ARG A 1 19.12 -18.47 -15.36
CA ARG A 1 18.84 -19.27 -16.58
C ARG A 1 19.36 -20.66 -16.30
N CYS A 2 18.51 -21.58 -15.88
CA CYS A 2 18.73 -23.01 -16.03
C CYS A 2 17.80 -23.45 -17.17
N GLU A 3 18.34 -23.55 -18.35
CA GLU A 3 17.74 -24.37 -19.42
C GLU A 3 18.00 -25.80 -19.06
N LEU A 4 16.97 -26.51 -18.61
CA LEU A 4 17.01 -27.96 -18.52
C LEU A 4 16.89 -28.55 -19.94
N SER A 5 18.00 -29.01 -20.49
CA SER A 5 18.00 -29.80 -21.70
C SER A 5 17.39 -31.17 -21.40
N LEU A 6 16.40 -31.54 -22.20
CA LEU A 6 15.71 -32.85 -22.19
C LEU A 6 16.59 -34.02 -22.72
N GLU A 7 17.88 -34.07 -22.36
CA GLU A 7 18.76 -35.17 -22.78
C GLU A 7 19.17 -35.98 -21.57
N GLY A 8 18.64 -37.18 -21.50
CA GLY A 8 19.03 -38.27 -20.58
C GLY A 8 18.13 -38.40 -19.35
N ARG A 9 16.89 -38.86 -19.55
CA ARG A 9 16.02 -39.28 -18.43
C ARG A 9 16.63 -40.45 -17.67
N THR A 10 16.91 -40.22 -16.40
CA THR A 10 17.10 -41.26 -15.41
C THR A 10 15.75 -41.71 -14.88
N ASP A 11 15.60 -42.97 -14.43
CA ASP A 11 14.35 -43.50 -13.89
C ASP A 11 13.84 -42.74 -12.65
N THR A 12 14.66 -41.90 -12.08
CA THR A 12 14.33 -41.00 -10.94
C THR A 12 15.04 -39.68 -11.08
N GLU A 13 14.28 -38.57 -11.00
CA GLU A 13 14.79 -37.18 -11.06
C GLU A 13 14.58 -36.45 -9.74
N PHE A 14 15.60 -35.70 -9.30
CA PHE A 14 15.59 -34.88 -8.10
C PHE A 14 16.04 -33.46 -8.47
N ILE A 15 15.21 -32.45 -8.19
CA ILE A 15 15.54 -31.06 -8.48
C ILE A 15 15.04 -30.17 -7.35
N SER A 16 15.93 -29.34 -6.80
CA SER A 16 15.55 -28.37 -5.79
C SER A 16 16.16 -27.01 -6.06
N GLY A 17 15.58 -26.00 -5.47
CA GLY A 17 16.09 -24.63 -5.53
C GLY A 17 15.41 -23.72 -4.53
N SER A 18 15.89 -22.48 -4.44
CA SER A 18 15.30 -21.46 -3.61
C SER A 18 15.66 -20.06 -4.10
N ASN A 19 14.80 -19.10 -3.76
CA ASN A 19 15.10 -17.68 -3.86
C ASN A 19 14.65 -16.98 -2.55
N SER A 20 14.59 -15.65 -2.52
CA SER A 20 14.17 -14.89 -1.32
C SER A 20 12.70 -15.06 -0.95
N PHE A 21 11.85 -15.56 -1.86
CA PHE A 21 10.40 -15.62 -1.67
C PHE A 21 9.89 -17.03 -1.50
N ILE A 22 10.48 -18.00 -2.22
CA ILE A 22 10.04 -19.39 -2.23
C ILE A 22 11.23 -20.35 -2.25
N SER A 23 11.02 -21.54 -1.68
CA SER A 23 11.92 -22.67 -1.78
C SER A 23 11.13 -23.86 -2.34
N TRP A 24 11.75 -24.67 -3.18
CA TRP A 24 11.07 -25.82 -3.79
C TRP A 24 11.96 -27.04 -3.88
N GLY A 25 11.30 -28.21 -3.95
CA GLY A 25 11.91 -29.49 -4.22
C GLY A 25 10.94 -30.35 -5.00
N ALA A 26 11.49 -31.18 -5.88
CA ALA A 26 10.70 -32.09 -6.68
C ALA A 26 11.37 -33.45 -6.77
N ARG A 27 10.55 -34.49 -6.89
CA ARG A 27 10.96 -35.82 -7.23
C ARG A 27 9.94 -36.45 -8.18
N SER A 28 10.42 -37.04 -9.27
CA SER A 28 9.66 -37.90 -10.17
C SER A 28 10.29 -39.27 -10.22
N ASP A 29 9.47 -40.31 -10.16
CA ASP A 29 9.90 -41.73 -10.10
C ASP A 29 8.98 -42.57 -10.98
N VAL A 30 9.55 -43.55 -11.71
CA VAL A 30 8.79 -44.41 -12.61
C VAL A 30 7.82 -45.34 -11.86
N GLY A 31 8.01 -45.50 -10.55
CA GLY A 31 7.29 -46.48 -9.75
C GLY A 31 7.86 -47.89 -9.87
N LEU A 32 7.11 -48.88 -9.34
CA LEU A 32 7.57 -50.29 -9.30
C LEU A 32 6.94 -51.17 -10.37
N VAL A 33 5.92 -50.68 -11.10
CA VAL A 33 5.12 -51.48 -12.03
C VAL A 33 5.24 -51.01 -13.47
N ARG A 34 5.40 -49.71 -13.68
CA ARG A 34 5.52 -49.10 -15.01
C ARG A 34 6.91 -49.25 -15.58
N GLU A 35 7.04 -49.46 -16.90
CA GLU A 35 8.32 -49.55 -17.59
C GLU A 35 8.91 -48.18 -17.95
N HIS A 36 8.05 -47.17 -18.13
CA HIS A 36 8.42 -45.81 -18.53
C HIS A 36 7.73 -44.80 -17.65
N ASN A 37 8.36 -43.65 -17.49
CA ASN A 37 7.78 -42.53 -16.81
C ASN A 37 7.05 -41.63 -17.83
N GLU A 38 5.72 -41.61 -17.81
CA GLU A 38 4.87 -40.79 -18.66
C GLU A 38 4.53 -39.44 -18.01
N ASP A 39 4.90 -39.22 -16.73
CA ASP A 39 4.81 -37.94 -16.08
C ASP A 39 5.83 -36.93 -16.61
N SER A 40 5.46 -35.65 -16.62
CA SER A 40 6.34 -34.52 -16.87
C SER A 40 6.07 -33.41 -15.88
N PHE A 41 7.10 -32.63 -15.53
CA PHE A 41 6.93 -31.52 -14.62
C PHE A 41 7.75 -30.31 -15.05
N LEU A 42 7.34 -29.09 -14.58
CA LEU A 42 7.97 -27.82 -14.85
C LEU A 42 8.37 -27.14 -13.55
N LEU A 43 9.66 -26.78 -13.45
CA LEU A 43 10.22 -25.97 -12.38
C LEU A 43 10.85 -24.72 -12.97
N ARG A 44 10.03 -23.73 -13.32
CA ARG A 44 10.47 -22.43 -13.84
C ARG A 44 9.95 -21.33 -12.95
N THR A 45 10.54 -21.20 -11.78
CA THR A 45 10.14 -20.20 -10.79
C THR A 45 9.80 -18.84 -11.40
N PRO A 46 8.62 -18.27 -11.13
CA PRO A 46 7.63 -18.67 -10.13
C PRO A 46 6.52 -19.61 -10.64
N LEU A 47 6.69 -20.24 -11.80
CA LEU A 47 5.77 -21.17 -12.42
C LEU A 47 6.18 -22.62 -12.10
N PHE A 48 5.21 -23.45 -11.68
CA PHE A 48 5.36 -24.88 -11.43
C PHE A 48 4.19 -25.62 -12.04
N ALA A 49 4.45 -26.80 -12.62
CA ALA A 49 3.39 -27.63 -13.17
C ALA A 49 3.74 -29.13 -13.10
N VAL A 50 2.72 -29.95 -12.95
CA VAL A 50 2.76 -31.42 -13.10
C VAL A 50 1.77 -31.80 -14.18
N CYS A 51 2.20 -32.68 -15.06
CA CYS A 51 1.42 -33.24 -16.17
C CYS A 51 1.61 -34.77 -16.19
N ASP A 52 0.54 -35.50 -15.98
CA ASP A 52 0.50 -36.96 -16.03
C ASP A 52 0.06 -37.42 -17.43
N GLY A 53 0.89 -38.12 -18.12
CA GLY A 53 0.68 -38.54 -19.50
C GLY A 53 -0.09 -39.82 -19.63
N MET A 54 -1.12 -39.84 -20.47
CA MET A 54 -1.92 -41.00 -20.75
C MET A 54 -1.95 -41.35 -22.23
N GLY A 55 -1.88 -42.69 -22.53
CA GLY A 55 -1.94 -43.16 -23.90
C GLY A 55 -0.98 -44.36 -24.11
N GLY A 56 -1.40 -45.42 -24.72
CA GLY A 56 -0.59 -46.64 -24.86
C GLY A 56 0.75 -46.41 -25.59
N HIS A 57 1.80 -47.15 -25.20
CA HIS A 57 3.12 -47.23 -25.89
C HIS A 57 3.88 -45.87 -25.97
N ALA A 58 4.27 -45.32 -24.84
CA ALA A 58 5.06 -44.06 -24.73
C ALA A 58 4.39 -42.81 -25.36
N ALA A 59 3.10 -42.88 -25.68
CA ALA A 59 2.38 -41.72 -26.21
C ALA A 59 2.01 -40.74 -25.10
N GLY A 60 1.80 -41.18 -23.87
CA GLY A 60 1.60 -40.36 -22.68
C GLY A 60 2.81 -39.50 -22.39
N GLU A 61 4.03 -40.03 -22.47
CA GLU A 61 5.26 -39.23 -22.29
C GLU A 61 5.37 -38.08 -23.28
N VAL A 62 4.96 -38.30 -24.55
CA VAL A 62 4.96 -37.26 -25.56
C VAL A 62 3.93 -36.22 -25.23
N ALA A 63 2.70 -36.58 -24.78
CA ALA A 63 1.64 -35.67 -24.46
C ALA A 63 2.00 -34.78 -23.27
N SER A 64 2.48 -35.39 -22.17
CA SER A 64 2.88 -34.65 -20.96
C SER A 64 4.07 -33.70 -21.23
N SER A 65 5.02 -34.14 -22.05
CA SER A 65 6.19 -33.34 -22.48
C SER A 65 5.77 -32.11 -23.30
N ILE A 66 4.81 -32.29 -24.24
CA ILE A 66 4.24 -31.15 -25.01
C ILE A 66 3.49 -30.18 -24.05
N ALA A 67 2.68 -30.72 -23.14
CA ALA A 67 1.91 -29.92 -22.20
C ALA A 67 2.82 -29.06 -21.34
N VAL A 68 3.81 -29.61 -20.69
CA VAL A 68 4.77 -28.88 -19.85
C VAL A 68 5.51 -27.80 -20.65
N LYS A 69 5.93 -28.13 -21.89
CA LYS A 69 6.63 -27.18 -22.74
C LYS A 69 5.74 -25.98 -23.12
N VAL A 70 4.51 -26.22 -23.59
CA VAL A 70 3.60 -25.15 -24.02
C VAL A 70 3.15 -24.32 -22.82
N ILE A 71 2.80 -24.92 -21.68
CA ILE A 71 2.51 -24.20 -20.45
C ILE A 71 3.69 -23.29 -20.06
N GLY A 72 4.92 -23.81 -20.18
CA GLY A 72 6.12 -23.02 -19.91
C GLY A 72 6.30 -21.84 -20.87
N GLU A 73 5.92 -21.96 -22.14
CA GLU A 73 6.07 -20.92 -23.14
C GLU A 73 4.95 -19.86 -23.10
N GLU A 74 3.69 -20.28 -22.83
CA GLU A 74 2.49 -19.45 -22.90
C GLU A 74 2.03 -18.88 -21.55
N ALA A 75 2.55 -19.37 -20.42
CA ALA A 75 2.16 -18.90 -19.10
C ALA A 75 2.42 -17.39 -18.90
N PRO A 76 1.55 -16.69 -18.17
CA PRO A 76 1.70 -15.27 -17.87
C PRO A 76 2.96 -14.96 -17.06
N ASN A 77 3.31 -13.68 -16.98
CA ASN A 77 4.39 -13.19 -16.10
C ASN A 77 3.88 -12.64 -14.76
N THR A 78 2.62 -12.87 -14.46
CA THR A 78 1.91 -12.42 -13.24
C THR A 78 1.00 -13.52 -12.74
N ALA A 79 0.55 -13.44 -11.48
CA ALA A 79 -0.42 -14.40 -10.92
C ALA A 79 -1.83 -14.13 -11.47
N ASP A 80 -2.02 -14.42 -12.76
CA ASP A 80 -3.28 -14.29 -13.50
C ASP A 80 -3.78 -15.70 -13.84
N ASP A 81 -4.84 -16.13 -13.17
CA ASP A 81 -5.41 -17.47 -13.32
C ASP A 81 -6.08 -17.67 -14.68
N VAL A 82 -6.69 -16.64 -15.25
CA VAL A 82 -7.34 -16.70 -16.57
C VAL A 82 -6.30 -16.95 -17.65
N LEU A 83 -5.18 -16.21 -17.61
CA LEU A 83 -4.09 -16.40 -18.57
C LEU A 83 -3.35 -17.74 -18.35
N LEU A 84 -3.26 -18.20 -17.11
CA LEU A 84 -2.68 -19.52 -16.82
C LEU A 84 -3.59 -20.64 -17.34
N GLY A 85 -4.91 -20.52 -17.19
CA GLY A 85 -5.90 -21.41 -17.80
C GLY A 85 -5.78 -21.45 -19.32
N ALA A 86 -5.67 -20.28 -19.96
CA ALA A 86 -5.46 -20.19 -21.40
C ALA A 86 -4.16 -20.86 -21.87
N ALA A 87 -3.09 -20.86 -21.08
CA ALA A 87 -1.86 -21.59 -21.37
C ALA A 87 -2.07 -23.13 -21.36
N ILE A 88 -2.91 -23.65 -20.43
CA ILE A 88 -3.31 -25.07 -20.43
C ILE A 88 -4.17 -25.40 -21.65
N GLU A 89 -5.09 -24.51 -22.05
CA GLU A 89 -5.91 -24.68 -23.25
C GLU A 89 -5.05 -24.65 -24.52
N ALA A 90 -4.04 -23.80 -24.58
CA ALA A 90 -3.06 -23.79 -25.67
C ALA A 90 -2.27 -25.13 -25.72
N ALA A 91 -1.91 -25.67 -24.55
CA ALA A 91 -1.27 -26.99 -24.47
C ALA A 91 -2.20 -28.11 -24.97
N ASN A 92 -3.51 -28.03 -24.69
CA ASN A 92 -4.50 -28.95 -25.24
C ASN A 92 -4.49 -28.95 -26.77
N GLN A 93 -4.51 -27.80 -27.40
CA GLN A 93 -4.46 -27.68 -28.85
C GLN A 93 -3.16 -28.25 -29.42
N ALA A 94 -2.02 -28.01 -28.76
CA ALA A 94 -0.74 -28.52 -29.19
C ALA A 94 -0.67 -30.09 -29.13
N VAL A 95 -1.24 -30.69 -28.07
CA VAL A 95 -1.34 -32.16 -27.92
C VAL A 95 -2.24 -32.75 -29.02
N ILE A 96 -3.39 -32.15 -29.34
CA ILE A 96 -4.31 -32.58 -30.40
C ILE A 96 -3.65 -32.48 -31.78
N GLU A 97 -2.86 -31.48 -32.04
CA GLU A 97 -2.21 -31.23 -33.33
C GLU A 97 -0.95 -32.09 -33.53
N ALA A 98 -0.26 -32.53 -32.49
CA ALA A 98 1.03 -33.18 -32.55
C ALA A 98 1.01 -34.48 -33.42
N PRO A 99 -0.01 -35.38 -33.35
CA PRO A 99 -0.08 -36.56 -34.21
C PRO A 99 -0.20 -36.21 -35.69
N GLN A 100 -0.82 -35.11 -36.06
CA GLN A 100 -0.91 -34.64 -37.45
C GLN A 100 0.45 -34.21 -38.00
N LYS A 101 1.36 -33.81 -37.12
CA LYS A 101 2.76 -33.46 -37.42
C LYS A 101 3.72 -34.65 -37.31
N GLY A 102 3.19 -35.85 -37.10
CA GLY A 102 3.97 -37.07 -36.92
C GLY A 102 4.64 -37.24 -35.54
N ILE A 103 4.17 -36.48 -34.52
CA ILE A 103 4.69 -36.51 -33.16
C ILE A 103 3.68 -37.22 -32.26
N GLY A 104 4.12 -38.27 -31.57
CA GLY A 104 3.24 -39.07 -30.72
C GLY A 104 2.22 -39.91 -31.51
N LYS A 105 1.05 -40.13 -30.91
CA LYS A 105 -0.02 -40.97 -31.52
C LYS A 105 -1.40 -40.34 -31.31
N PRO A 106 -2.35 -40.58 -32.23
CA PRO A 106 -3.73 -40.22 -32.01
C PRO A 106 -4.30 -40.80 -30.72
N GLY A 107 -5.02 -40.03 -29.92
CA GLY A 107 -5.60 -40.44 -28.65
C GLY A 107 -4.63 -40.39 -27.47
N MET A 108 -3.43 -39.82 -27.62
CA MET A 108 -2.61 -39.43 -26.48
C MET A 108 -3.22 -38.26 -25.74
N GLY A 109 -3.02 -38.22 -24.45
CA GLY A 109 -3.53 -37.15 -23.59
C GLY A 109 -2.65 -36.89 -22.38
N SER A 110 -2.99 -35.89 -21.61
CA SER A 110 -2.30 -35.58 -20.35
C SER A 110 -3.20 -34.83 -19.41
N THR A 111 -2.97 -34.98 -18.12
CA THR A 111 -3.44 -34.00 -17.12
C THR A 111 -2.58 -32.75 -17.18
N ALA A 112 -3.03 -31.69 -16.50
CA ALA A 112 -2.20 -30.51 -16.25
C ALA A 112 -2.66 -29.82 -14.96
N SER A 113 -1.75 -29.69 -14.01
CA SER A 113 -1.94 -28.91 -12.77
C SER A 113 -0.80 -27.92 -12.66
N ALA A 114 -1.10 -26.63 -12.73
CA ALA A 114 -0.11 -25.55 -12.75
C ALA A 114 -0.41 -24.48 -11.72
N ILE A 115 0.65 -23.89 -11.14
CA ILE A 115 0.57 -22.73 -10.27
C ILE A 115 1.57 -21.65 -10.71
N PHE A 116 1.18 -20.40 -10.53
CA PHE A 116 2.08 -19.24 -10.67
C PHE A 116 1.99 -18.37 -9.40
N ILE A 117 3.14 -18.11 -8.74
CA ILE A 117 3.19 -17.43 -7.44
C ILE A 117 3.79 -16.04 -7.62
N GLU A 118 3.06 -15.00 -7.18
CA GLU A 118 3.53 -13.61 -7.17
C GLU A 118 3.17 -12.93 -5.83
N GLY A 119 4.18 -12.71 -4.98
CA GLY A 119 3.96 -12.18 -3.64
C GLY A 119 3.03 -13.07 -2.84
N ASN A 120 1.91 -12.53 -2.36
CA ASN A 120 0.89 -13.27 -1.62
C ASN A 120 -0.24 -13.85 -2.48
N GLN A 121 -0.09 -13.88 -3.80
CA GLN A 121 -1.09 -14.42 -4.70
C GLN A 121 -0.54 -15.64 -5.44
N MET A 122 -1.37 -16.66 -5.56
CA MET A 122 -1.09 -17.86 -6.34
C MET A 122 -2.24 -18.07 -7.33
N ALA A 123 -1.94 -17.94 -8.62
CA ALA A 123 -2.83 -18.38 -9.67
C ALA A 123 -2.72 -19.90 -9.82
N VAL A 124 -3.85 -20.56 -9.98
CA VAL A 124 -3.99 -22.00 -10.16
C VAL A 124 -4.74 -22.26 -11.46
N ALA A 125 -4.30 -23.24 -12.24
CA ALA A 125 -5.06 -23.78 -13.35
C ALA A 125 -4.91 -25.30 -13.40
N HIS A 126 -6.01 -26.02 -13.69
CA HIS A 126 -6.08 -27.45 -13.50
C HIS A 126 -7.00 -28.16 -14.50
N VAL A 127 -6.54 -29.30 -14.98
CA VAL A 127 -7.31 -30.29 -15.76
C VAL A 127 -6.81 -31.71 -15.44
N GLY A 128 -7.71 -32.63 -15.13
CA GLY A 128 -7.41 -34.02 -14.86
C GLY A 128 -7.62 -34.45 -13.41
N ASP A 129 -6.88 -35.45 -12.96
CA ASP A 129 -6.93 -36.00 -11.61
C ASP A 129 -5.58 -35.93 -10.86
N SER A 130 -4.59 -35.26 -11.45
CA SER A 130 -3.42 -34.75 -10.71
C SER A 130 -3.89 -33.67 -9.71
N ARG A 131 -3.27 -33.59 -8.55
CA ARG A 131 -3.79 -32.78 -7.46
C ARG A 131 -2.85 -31.67 -7.03
N ILE A 132 -3.44 -30.58 -6.52
CA ILE A 132 -2.74 -29.54 -5.81
C ILE A 132 -3.33 -29.43 -4.40
N TYR A 133 -2.44 -29.45 -3.40
CA TYR A 133 -2.75 -29.26 -2.00
C TYR A 133 -2.10 -27.99 -1.46
N LEU A 134 -2.74 -27.38 -0.49
CA LEU A 134 -2.22 -26.28 0.32
C LEU A 134 -2.15 -26.75 1.78
N LEU A 135 -0.96 -26.76 2.35
CA LEU A 135 -0.73 -26.93 3.78
C LEU A 135 -0.64 -25.54 4.42
N HIS A 136 -1.69 -25.13 5.12
CA HIS A 136 -1.83 -23.86 5.78
C HIS A 136 -2.00 -24.05 7.28
N HIS A 137 -1.12 -23.46 8.10
CA HIS A 137 -1.12 -23.64 9.55
C HIS A 137 -1.16 -25.10 10.04
N GLY A 138 -0.51 -26.01 9.32
CA GLY A 138 -0.43 -27.42 9.68
C GLY A 138 -1.62 -28.27 9.25
N THR A 139 -2.56 -27.71 8.50
CA THR A 139 -3.71 -28.45 7.94
C THR A 139 -3.60 -28.51 6.41
N LEU A 140 -3.71 -29.70 5.85
CA LEU A 140 -3.68 -29.92 4.42
C LEU A 140 -5.07 -29.80 3.82
N VAL A 141 -5.18 -29.01 2.76
CA VAL A 141 -6.43 -28.84 2.00
C VAL A 141 -6.16 -29.14 0.54
N ARG A 142 -6.91 -30.07 -0.05
CA ARG A 142 -6.93 -30.27 -1.50
C ARG A 142 -7.64 -29.09 -2.15
N ILE A 143 -6.95 -28.36 -3.02
CA ILE A 143 -7.48 -27.14 -3.66
C ILE A 143 -7.95 -27.39 -5.10
N THR A 144 -7.61 -28.52 -5.71
CA THR A 144 -8.15 -28.94 -7.01
C THR A 144 -9.24 -29.98 -6.84
N HIS A 145 -10.14 -30.02 -7.81
CA HIS A 145 -11.20 -31.02 -7.90
C HIS A 145 -10.86 -32.00 -9.04
N ASP A 146 -10.90 -33.30 -8.77
CA ASP A 146 -10.48 -34.30 -9.76
C ASP A 146 -11.52 -34.38 -10.90
N HIS A 147 -11.08 -34.30 -12.14
CA HIS A 147 -11.92 -34.57 -13.29
C HIS A 147 -11.89 -36.08 -13.60
N SER A 148 -12.49 -36.84 -12.71
CA SER A 148 -12.57 -38.32 -12.82
C SER A 148 -14.00 -38.81 -12.65
N TYR A 149 -14.27 -39.97 -13.25
CA TYR A 149 -15.61 -40.59 -13.16
C TYR A 149 -16.02 -40.90 -11.72
N VAL A 150 -15.08 -41.27 -10.88
CA VAL A 150 -15.38 -41.61 -9.49
C VAL A 150 -15.67 -40.37 -8.65
N GLU A 151 -15.01 -39.23 -8.93
CA GLU A 151 -15.30 -37.97 -8.26
C GLU A 151 -16.72 -37.46 -8.62
N GLU A 152 -17.15 -37.63 -9.88
CA GLU A 152 -18.54 -37.33 -10.29
C GLU A 152 -19.57 -38.17 -9.56
N LEU A 153 -19.24 -39.47 -9.28
CA LEU A 153 -20.10 -40.35 -8.48
C LEU A 153 -20.15 -39.91 -7.01
N VAL A 154 -19.03 -39.46 -6.45
CA VAL A 154 -18.97 -38.91 -5.07
C VAL A 154 -19.78 -37.65 -4.98
N ASP A 155 -19.62 -36.69 -5.89
CA ASP A 155 -20.36 -35.42 -5.94
C ASP A 155 -21.89 -35.61 -6.06
N SER A 156 -22.28 -36.60 -6.85
CA SER A 156 -23.70 -36.96 -6.99
C SER A 156 -24.25 -37.78 -5.82
N GLY A 157 -23.39 -38.10 -4.82
CA GLY A 157 -23.77 -38.87 -3.65
C GLY A 157 -24.06 -40.33 -3.92
N GLN A 158 -23.60 -40.87 -5.06
CA GLN A 158 -23.84 -42.29 -5.43
C GLN A 158 -22.87 -43.22 -4.71
N ILE A 159 -21.63 -42.77 -4.45
CA ILE A 159 -20.62 -43.51 -3.68
C ILE A 159 -19.95 -42.53 -2.68
N THR A 160 -19.34 -43.09 -1.66
CA THR A 160 -18.49 -42.35 -0.72
C THR A 160 -17.07 -42.17 -1.27
N ALA A 161 -16.30 -41.23 -0.74
CA ALA A 161 -14.89 -41.04 -1.10
C ALA A 161 -14.05 -42.32 -0.84
N ASP A 162 -14.35 -43.08 0.21
CA ASP A 162 -13.69 -44.36 0.50
C ASP A 162 -14.04 -45.45 -0.53
N GLU A 163 -15.26 -45.49 -1.00
CA GLU A 163 -15.67 -46.41 -2.07
C GLU A 163 -15.02 -46.06 -3.42
N ALA A 164 -14.86 -44.75 -3.70
CA ALA A 164 -14.21 -44.26 -4.91
C ALA A 164 -12.77 -44.79 -5.06
N ARG A 165 -12.01 -44.83 -3.96
CA ARG A 165 -10.61 -45.33 -3.97
C ARG A 165 -10.46 -46.80 -4.46
N ASN A 166 -11.48 -47.63 -4.21
CA ASN A 166 -11.49 -49.04 -4.58
C ASN A 166 -12.38 -49.34 -5.79
N HIS A 167 -12.94 -48.29 -6.43
CA HIS A 167 -13.86 -48.45 -7.54
C HIS A 167 -13.13 -49.02 -8.80
N PRO A 168 -13.73 -49.93 -9.55
CA PRO A 168 -13.12 -50.50 -10.78
C PRO A 168 -12.74 -49.43 -11.82
N SER A 169 -13.47 -48.29 -11.86
CA SER A 169 -13.27 -47.18 -12.81
C SER A 169 -12.53 -45.99 -12.18
N ARG A 170 -11.75 -46.18 -11.09
CA ARG A 170 -11.07 -45.07 -10.40
C ARG A 170 -10.06 -44.31 -11.26
N SER A 171 -9.49 -44.97 -12.29
CA SER A 171 -8.51 -44.36 -13.22
C SER A 171 -9.18 -43.82 -14.50
N VAL A 172 -10.49 -43.62 -14.52
CA VAL A 172 -11.19 -43.02 -15.66
C VAL A 172 -11.26 -41.53 -15.50
N VAL A 173 -10.41 -40.83 -16.26
CA VAL A 173 -10.37 -39.36 -16.32
C VAL A 173 -11.46 -38.87 -17.29
N THR A 174 -12.28 -37.92 -16.87
CA THR A 174 -13.41 -37.37 -17.66
C THR A 174 -13.05 -36.10 -18.41
N ARG A 175 -11.99 -35.39 -17.99
CA ARG A 175 -11.47 -34.20 -18.67
C ARG A 175 -9.94 -34.21 -18.66
N ALA A 176 -9.31 -34.20 -19.84
CA ALA A 176 -7.87 -34.20 -20.02
C ALA A 176 -7.47 -33.46 -21.29
N LEU A 177 -6.20 -33.09 -21.42
CA LEU A 177 -5.61 -32.58 -22.64
C LEU A 177 -5.60 -33.66 -23.74
N GLY A 178 -5.79 -33.25 -24.98
CA GLY A 178 -5.65 -34.11 -26.15
C GLY A 178 -6.94 -34.81 -26.59
N SER A 179 -8.04 -34.71 -25.85
CA SER A 179 -9.30 -35.40 -26.14
C SER A 179 -10.37 -34.51 -26.80
N ASP A 180 -10.54 -33.30 -26.32
CA ASP A 180 -11.57 -32.38 -26.75
C ASP A 180 -10.96 -30.99 -27.13
N PRO A 181 -11.14 -30.52 -28.35
CA PRO A 181 -10.68 -29.17 -28.74
C PRO A 181 -11.32 -28.02 -27.95
N GLU A 182 -12.52 -28.23 -27.40
CA GLU A 182 -13.25 -27.24 -26.61
C GLU A 182 -13.04 -27.43 -25.08
N MET A 183 -12.07 -28.26 -24.68
CA MET A 183 -11.71 -28.46 -23.29
C MET A 183 -11.32 -27.12 -22.63
N TYR A 184 -11.82 -26.88 -21.44
CA TYR A 184 -11.48 -25.73 -20.62
C TYR A 184 -10.79 -26.17 -19.32
N ALA A 185 -9.87 -25.32 -18.83
CA ALA A 185 -9.22 -25.52 -17.55
C ALA A 185 -10.03 -24.90 -16.43
N ASP A 186 -10.09 -25.57 -15.28
CA ASP A 186 -10.52 -24.91 -14.06
C ASP A 186 -9.41 -23.97 -13.59
N HIS A 187 -9.75 -22.71 -13.29
CA HIS A 187 -8.75 -21.73 -12.86
C HIS A 187 -9.30 -20.79 -11.79
N PHE A 188 -8.44 -20.41 -10.89
CA PHE A 188 -8.76 -19.48 -9.78
C PHE A 188 -7.49 -18.93 -9.14
N THR A 189 -7.65 -17.86 -8.35
CA THR A 189 -6.56 -17.26 -7.57
C THR A 189 -6.80 -17.49 -6.08
N LEU A 190 -5.74 -17.86 -5.34
CA LEU A 190 -5.72 -17.98 -3.89
C LEU A 190 -4.70 -17.02 -3.28
N GLU A 191 -4.94 -16.62 -2.02
CA GLU A 191 -3.93 -15.95 -1.20
C GLU A 191 -3.08 -17.00 -0.48
N VAL A 192 -1.75 -16.81 -0.52
CA VAL A 192 -0.77 -17.60 0.20
C VAL A 192 0.01 -16.73 1.16
N SER A 193 0.49 -17.31 2.25
CA SER A 193 1.17 -16.60 3.32
C SER A 193 2.53 -17.22 3.61
N ASP A 194 3.40 -16.45 4.28
CA ASP A 194 4.66 -16.97 4.81
C ASP A 194 4.41 -18.19 5.71
N GLY A 195 5.17 -19.26 5.44
CA GLY A 195 5.03 -20.55 6.10
C GLY A 195 4.05 -21.53 5.45
N ASP A 196 3.34 -21.14 4.40
CA ASP A 196 2.50 -22.06 3.62
C ASP A 196 3.36 -22.98 2.76
N ARG A 197 2.86 -24.22 2.57
CA ARG A 197 3.47 -25.23 1.70
C ARG A 197 2.45 -25.69 0.66
N ILE A 198 2.83 -25.66 -0.61
CA ILE A 198 2.03 -26.13 -1.73
C ILE A 198 2.61 -27.46 -2.23
N ILE A 199 1.74 -28.44 -2.51
CA ILE A 199 2.14 -29.74 -3.05
C ILE A 199 1.38 -29.97 -4.34
N LEU A 200 2.10 -30.15 -5.44
CA LEU A 200 1.53 -30.64 -6.71
C LEU A 200 1.95 -32.08 -6.89
N CYS A 201 1.04 -32.95 -7.30
CA CYS A 201 1.37 -34.36 -7.54
C CYS A 201 0.52 -34.96 -8.66
N SER A 202 1.08 -35.99 -9.32
CA SER A 202 0.32 -36.93 -10.15
C SER A 202 -0.52 -37.88 -9.30
N ASP A 203 -1.43 -38.63 -9.94
CA ASP A 203 -2.31 -39.55 -9.27
C ASP A 203 -1.55 -40.72 -8.61
N GLY A 204 -0.32 -41.01 -9.05
CA GLY A 204 0.57 -42.03 -8.45
C GLY A 204 0.93 -41.72 -6.99
N LEU A 205 0.80 -40.48 -6.49
CA LEU A 205 0.88 -40.21 -5.07
C LEU A 205 -0.48 -40.46 -4.40
N SER A 206 -1.50 -39.76 -4.84
CA SER A 206 -2.82 -39.68 -4.16
C SER A 206 -3.64 -40.99 -4.26
N SER A 207 -3.33 -41.85 -5.23
CA SER A 207 -3.90 -43.20 -5.32
C SER A 207 -3.22 -44.21 -4.37
N MET A 208 -1.98 -43.94 -3.98
CA MET A 208 -1.17 -44.88 -3.14
C MET A 208 -1.31 -44.56 -1.65
N ILE A 209 -1.27 -43.29 -1.25
CA ILE A 209 -1.34 -42.88 0.16
C ILE A 209 -2.53 -41.96 0.41
N LEU A 210 -2.99 -41.91 1.66
CA LEU A 210 -4.14 -41.07 2.08
C LEU A 210 -3.72 -39.63 2.28
N ASP A 211 -4.68 -38.70 2.20
CA ASP A 211 -4.46 -37.27 2.42
C ASP A 211 -3.93 -36.99 3.84
N ASP A 212 -4.38 -37.74 4.87
CA ASP A 212 -3.85 -37.67 6.24
C ASP A 212 -2.36 -38.04 6.33
N GLU A 213 -1.94 -39.05 5.52
CA GLU A 213 -0.54 -39.44 5.45
C GLU A 213 0.29 -38.41 4.69
N ILE A 214 -0.24 -37.85 3.60
CA ILE A 214 0.38 -36.71 2.89
C ILE A 214 0.59 -35.56 3.84
N GLU A 215 -0.43 -35.18 4.64
CA GLU A 215 -0.34 -34.14 5.66
C GLU A 215 0.77 -34.43 6.67
N SER A 216 0.76 -35.61 7.26
CA SER A 216 1.74 -36.01 8.27
C SER A 216 3.17 -35.93 7.76
N ILE A 217 3.41 -36.40 6.52
CA ILE A 217 4.72 -36.33 5.89
C ILE A 217 5.09 -34.86 5.58
N ALA A 218 4.16 -34.09 5.05
CA ALA A 218 4.39 -32.71 4.69
C ALA A 218 4.72 -31.83 5.91
N VAL A 219 4.05 -32.04 7.03
CA VAL A 219 4.30 -31.32 8.29
C VAL A 219 5.65 -31.71 8.92
N SER A 220 6.02 -33.02 8.86
CA SER A 220 7.22 -33.52 9.55
C SER A 220 8.53 -33.20 8.85
N ASN A 221 8.51 -32.82 7.59
CA ASN A 221 9.71 -32.53 6.79
C ASN A 221 10.00 -31.06 6.69
N ILE A 222 11.22 -30.64 7.11
CA ILE A 222 11.61 -29.22 7.21
C ILE A 222 11.82 -28.61 5.81
N THR A 223 12.40 -29.34 4.87
CA THR A 223 12.71 -28.82 3.52
C THR A 223 11.76 -29.36 2.47
N PRO A 224 11.45 -28.58 1.42
CA PRO A 224 10.61 -29.03 0.32
C PRO A 224 11.13 -30.31 -0.33
N GLN A 225 12.47 -30.42 -0.53
CA GLN A 225 13.06 -31.62 -1.13
C GLN A 225 12.86 -32.84 -0.26
N ASN A 226 13.11 -32.77 1.05
CA ASN A 226 12.90 -33.90 1.95
C ASN A 226 11.42 -34.32 1.98
N ALA A 227 10.50 -33.34 1.90
CA ALA A 227 9.06 -33.62 1.81
C ALA A 227 8.73 -34.38 0.51
N ALA A 228 9.21 -33.91 -0.64
CA ALA A 228 9.00 -34.58 -1.92
C ALA A 228 9.59 -35.98 -1.91
N ASP A 229 10.81 -36.15 -1.41
CA ASP A 229 11.48 -37.45 -1.30
C ASP A 229 10.72 -38.43 -0.39
N SER A 230 10.23 -37.96 0.73
CA SER A 230 9.48 -38.78 1.69
C SER A 230 8.10 -39.18 1.14
N LEU A 231 7.40 -38.26 0.46
CA LEU A 231 6.11 -38.51 -0.17
C LEU A 231 6.23 -39.59 -1.27
N VAL A 232 7.19 -39.46 -2.19
CA VAL A 232 7.43 -40.46 -3.23
C VAL A 232 7.85 -41.79 -2.62
N SER A 233 8.70 -41.77 -1.57
CA SER A 233 9.12 -43.00 -0.91
C SER A 233 7.97 -43.73 -0.20
N ALA A 234 7.03 -43.01 0.38
CA ALA A 234 5.81 -43.53 0.98
C ALA A 234 4.93 -44.22 -0.09
N ALA A 235 4.69 -43.52 -1.22
CA ALA A 235 3.92 -44.10 -2.33
C ALA A 235 4.58 -45.35 -2.93
N LEU A 236 5.91 -45.38 -3.09
CA LEU A 236 6.65 -46.58 -3.50
C LEU A 236 6.49 -47.69 -2.49
N THR A 237 6.54 -47.40 -1.19
CA THR A 237 6.34 -48.40 -0.13
C THR A 237 4.92 -48.96 -0.11
N ALA A 238 3.93 -48.14 -0.46
CA ALA A 238 2.52 -48.54 -0.59
C ALA A 238 2.22 -49.36 -1.85
N GLY A 239 3.20 -49.55 -2.72
CA GLY A 239 3.10 -50.42 -3.90
C GLY A 239 3.60 -49.82 -5.20
N GLY A 240 3.72 -48.48 -5.31
CA GLY A 240 4.29 -47.80 -6.46
C GLY A 240 3.71 -48.25 -7.80
N ALA A 241 2.38 -48.33 -7.91
CA ALA A 241 1.70 -48.93 -9.05
C ALA A 241 1.73 -48.09 -10.32
N ASP A 242 2.02 -46.80 -10.17
CA ASP A 242 2.10 -45.82 -11.26
C ASP A 242 3.35 -44.96 -11.19
N ASN A 243 3.55 -44.08 -12.16
CA ASN A 243 4.52 -43.02 -12.12
C ASN A 243 4.15 -42.04 -11.00
N ILE A 244 5.14 -41.56 -10.24
CA ILE A 244 4.90 -40.72 -9.06
C ILE A 244 5.71 -39.46 -9.20
N THR A 245 5.04 -38.34 -9.40
CA THR A 245 5.67 -37.04 -9.50
C THR A 245 5.12 -36.09 -8.42
N VAL A 246 6.03 -35.50 -7.65
CA VAL A 246 5.71 -34.59 -6.56
C VAL A 246 6.57 -33.34 -6.64
N ILE A 247 5.95 -32.18 -6.60
CA ILE A 247 6.60 -30.88 -6.40
C ILE A 247 6.11 -30.30 -5.07
N VAL A 248 7.04 -29.89 -4.24
CA VAL A 248 6.73 -29.18 -2.99
C VAL A 248 7.31 -27.76 -3.05
N VAL A 249 6.51 -26.75 -2.75
CA VAL A 249 6.90 -25.35 -2.77
C VAL A 249 6.55 -24.71 -1.42
N ASP A 250 7.55 -24.14 -0.73
CA ASP A 250 7.38 -23.40 0.52
C ASP A 250 7.41 -21.91 0.24
N ILE A 251 6.47 -21.18 0.82
CA ILE A 251 6.43 -19.72 0.83
C ILE A 251 7.31 -19.22 1.99
N LEU A 252 8.39 -18.49 1.67
CA LEU A 252 9.34 -17.95 2.65
C LEU A 252 9.09 -16.49 2.97
N ASP A 253 8.47 -15.74 2.05
CA ASP A 253 8.08 -14.34 2.19
C ASP A 253 6.92 -14.06 1.23
N ASP A 254 5.80 -13.65 1.76
CA ASP A 254 4.61 -13.30 0.98
C ASP A 254 4.66 -11.85 0.42
N GLY A 255 5.73 -11.11 0.70
CA GLY A 255 5.92 -9.72 0.27
C GLY A 255 4.97 -8.71 0.93
N LEU A 256 4.11 -9.13 1.87
CA LEU A 256 3.15 -8.24 2.54
C LEU A 256 3.84 -7.18 3.40
N VAL A 257 4.95 -7.53 4.05
CA VAL A 257 5.73 -6.60 4.89
C VAL A 257 6.28 -5.46 4.03
N GLU A 258 6.85 -5.76 2.86
CA GLU A 258 7.39 -4.74 1.96
C GLU A 258 6.29 -3.92 1.28
N LYS A 259 5.19 -4.54 0.87
CA LYS A 259 4.02 -3.87 0.29
C LYS A 259 3.37 -2.90 1.28
N ASN A 260 3.21 -3.32 2.55
CA ASN A 260 2.68 -2.49 3.62
C ASN A 260 3.64 -1.35 3.98
N ARG A 261 4.95 -1.59 4.03
CA ARG A 261 5.96 -0.55 4.26
C ARG A 261 5.95 0.52 3.17
N ARG A 262 5.84 0.12 1.89
CA ARG A 262 5.74 1.07 0.77
C ARG A 262 4.44 1.88 0.79
N ARG A 263 3.30 1.29 1.18
CA ARG A 263 2.03 2.00 1.37
C ARG A 263 2.11 2.98 2.52
N PHE A 264 2.68 2.58 3.66
CA PHE A 264 2.84 3.39 4.85
C PHE A 264 3.75 4.60 4.61
N THR A 265 4.90 4.41 3.96
CA THR A 265 5.83 5.52 3.61
C THR A 265 5.21 6.51 2.63
N ARG A 266 4.46 6.05 1.62
CA ARG A 266 3.71 6.94 0.70
C ARG A 266 2.60 7.70 1.43
N GLY A 267 1.91 7.07 2.37
CA GLY A 267 0.90 7.71 3.22
C GLY A 267 1.52 8.83 4.08
N ILE A 268 2.63 8.56 4.77
CA ILE A 268 3.34 9.57 5.57
C ILE A 268 3.81 10.73 4.70
N LEU A 269 4.37 10.45 3.53
CA LEU A 269 4.85 11.51 2.63
C LEU A 269 3.69 12.40 2.17
N ALA A 270 2.56 11.81 1.77
CA ALA A 270 1.37 12.56 1.33
C ALA A 270 0.79 13.43 2.46
N THR A 271 0.67 12.89 3.68
CA THR A 271 0.20 13.66 4.86
C THR A 271 1.16 14.78 5.24
N SER A 272 2.48 14.54 5.19
CA SER A 272 3.48 15.56 5.47
C SER A 272 3.41 16.72 4.46
N ILE A 273 3.27 16.43 3.17
CA ILE A 273 3.11 17.45 2.11
C ILE A 273 1.82 18.26 2.36
N SER A 274 0.72 17.60 2.72
CA SER A 274 -0.56 18.28 3.00
C SER A 274 -0.45 19.22 4.20
N ILE A 275 0.21 18.82 5.28
CA ILE A 275 0.44 19.64 6.46
C ILE A 275 1.30 20.88 6.10
N ILE A 276 2.39 20.68 5.35
CA ILE A 276 3.26 21.80 4.92
C ILE A 276 2.47 22.77 4.03
N ALA A 277 1.66 22.30 3.09
CA ALA A 277 0.82 23.14 2.25
C ALA A 277 -0.17 23.97 3.07
N LEU A 278 -0.80 23.36 4.08
CA LEU A 278 -1.73 24.05 4.98
C LEU A 278 -1.03 25.13 5.82
N LEU A 279 0.18 24.86 6.31
CA LEU A 279 0.99 25.85 7.03
C LEU A 279 1.39 27.02 6.12
N VAL A 280 1.77 26.75 4.87
CA VAL A 280 2.10 27.81 3.90
C VAL A 280 0.88 28.68 3.60
N VAL A 281 -0.28 28.07 3.36
CA VAL A 281 -1.54 28.82 3.15
C VAL A 281 -1.90 29.67 4.36
N SER A 282 -1.80 29.11 5.57
CA SER A 282 -2.05 29.84 6.82
C SER A 282 -1.09 31.03 6.99
N LEU A 283 0.19 30.84 6.67
CA LEU A 283 1.19 31.91 6.71
C LEU A 283 0.88 33.01 5.70
N VAL A 284 0.49 32.66 4.48
CA VAL A 284 0.09 33.64 3.45
C VAL A 284 -1.13 34.45 3.90
N ILE A 285 -2.15 33.79 4.45
CA ILE A 285 -3.33 34.44 4.98
C ILE A 285 -2.93 35.42 6.12
N ALA A 286 -2.08 34.98 7.05
CA ALA A 286 -1.61 35.84 8.15
C ALA A 286 -0.85 37.07 7.63
N VAL A 287 0.02 36.91 6.63
CA VAL A 287 0.75 38.05 6.02
C VAL A 287 -0.20 39.01 5.30
N LEU A 288 -1.18 38.49 4.57
CA LEU A 288 -2.18 39.31 3.88
C LEU A 288 -3.03 40.09 4.91
N PHE A 289 -3.44 39.43 6.00
CA PHE A 289 -4.18 40.06 7.10
C PHE A 289 -3.36 41.18 7.75
N ILE A 290 -2.08 40.94 8.09
CA ILE A 290 -1.20 41.96 8.67
C ILE A 290 -1.06 43.15 7.72
N ARG A 291 -0.93 42.93 6.43
CA ARG A 291 -0.80 43.99 5.43
C ARG A 291 -2.09 44.78 5.15
N SER A 292 -3.24 44.25 5.53
CA SER A 292 -4.53 44.94 5.36
C SER A 292 -4.88 45.89 6.54
N GLU A 293 -4.19 45.76 7.68
CA GLU A 293 -4.41 46.57 8.85
C GLU A 293 -3.59 47.88 8.81
N TYR A 294 -4.15 48.93 9.35
CA TYR A 294 -3.49 50.25 9.51
C TYR A 294 -3.65 50.73 10.95
N TYR A 295 -2.68 51.49 11.42
CA TYR A 295 -2.80 52.15 12.72
C TYR A 295 -1.97 53.43 12.76
N ILE A 296 -2.42 54.38 13.63
CA ILE A 296 -1.71 55.61 13.94
C ILE A 296 -0.95 55.40 15.25
N GLY A 297 0.32 55.69 15.24
CA GLY A 297 1.20 55.50 16.39
C GLY A 297 2.23 56.61 16.54
N ILE A 298 3.20 56.41 17.40
CA ILE A 298 4.24 57.36 17.70
C ILE A 298 5.54 56.98 17.00
N ASN A 299 6.15 57.95 16.28
CA ASN A 299 7.50 57.80 15.76
C ASN A 299 8.39 58.92 16.36
N GLY A 300 9.22 58.53 17.34
CA GLY A 300 10.00 59.52 18.10
C GLY A 300 9.11 60.47 18.90
N SER A 301 9.04 61.76 18.49
CA SER A 301 8.20 62.76 19.12
C SER A 301 6.94 63.14 18.32
N THR A 302 6.74 62.52 17.15
CA THR A 302 5.67 62.88 16.21
C THR A 302 4.68 61.75 16.00
N VAL A 303 3.48 62.07 15.54
CA VAL A 303 2.44 61.11 15.12
C VAL A 303 2.83 60.55 13.76
N ALA A 304 2.64 59.26 13.58
CA ALA A 304 2.97 58.58 12.33
C ALA A 304 1.92 57.50 11.97
N ILE A 305 1.78 57.22 10.67
CA ILE A 305 0.87 56.25 10.12
C ILE A 305 1.68 54.98 9.78
N TYR A 306 1.18 53.84 10.24
CA TYR A 306 1.78 52.52 10.01
C TYR A 306 0.81 51.61 9.31
N GLN A 307 1.36 50.74 8.42
CA GLN A 307 0.66 49.60 7.87
C GLN A 307 1.09 48.37 8.63
N GLY A 308 0.16 47.59 9.15
CA GLY A 308 0.41 46.40 9.95
C GLY A 308 -0.24 46.44 11.32
N VAL A 309 0.29 45.68 12.25
CA VAL A 309 -0.21 45.56 13.63
C VAL A 309 0.83 46.14 14.60
N PRO A 310 0.40 46.87 15.64
CA PRO A 310 1.33 47.45 16.64
C PRO A 310 1.89 46.35 17.57
N SER A 311 2.58 45.36 16.99
CA SER A 311 3.13 44.19 17.69
C SER A 311 4.47 43.80 17.11
N LYS A 312 5.25 43.04 17.89
CA LYS A 312 6.52 42.43 17.45
C LYS A 312 6.49 40.92 17.71
N ILE A 313 6.96 40.12 16.76
CA ILE A 313 7.20 38.66 16.95
C ILE A 313 8.70 38.45 16.91
N ALA A 314 9.24 37.83 17.97
CA ALA A 314 10.70 37.55 18.10
C ALA A 314 11.58 38.82 17.84
N GLY A 315 11.12 40.00 18.23
CA GLY A 315 11.84 41.25 18.02
C GLY A 315 11.64 41.92 16.65
N ILE A 316 10.98 41.26 15.72
CA ILE A 316 10.67 41.76 14.37
C ILE A 316 9.34 42.53 14.41
N PRO A 317 9.28 43.82 14.02
CA PRO A 317 8.04 44.57 13.99
C PRO A 317 7.12 44.01 12.87
N LEU A 318 5.83 43.89 13.19
CA LEU A 318 4.79 43.47 12.23
C LEU A 318 4.14 44.67 11.53
N SER A 319 4.80 45.83 11.48
CA SER A 319 4.32 47.03 10.84
C SER A 319 5.44 47.77 10.11
N ASN A 320 5.07 48.39 9.02
CA ASN A 320 5.93 49.27 8.24
C ASN A 320 5.44 50.72 8.42
N LEU A 321 6.39 51.65 8.60
CA LEU A 321 6.11 53.09 8.61
C LEU A 321 5.71 53.55 7.19
N ILE A 322 4.53 54.17 7.05
CA ILE A 322 4.06 54.72 5.77
C ILE A 322 4.36 56.23 5.69
N ASP A 323 3.97 56.96 6.73
CA ASP A 323 4.09 58.40 6.73
C ASP A 323 4.37 58.93 8.14
N THR A 324 5.17 60.01 8.22
CA THR A 324 5.46 60.70 9.48
C THR A 324 4.92 62.13 9.41
N THR A 325 4.08 62.51 10.34
CA THR A 325 3.46 63.83 10.36
C THR A 325 4.33 64.84 11.11
N THR A 326 4.01 66.10 10.96
CA THR A 326 4.66 67.23 11.71
C THR A 326 4.02 67.47 13.08
N ILE A 327 3.01 66.67 13.44
CA ILE A 327 2.26 66.85 14.70
C ILE A 327 3.09 66.29 15.85
N GLU A 328 3.53 67.12 16.75
CA GLU A 328 4.19 66.70 17.98
C GLU A 328 3.19 66.10 18.98
N VAL A 329 3.47 64.92 19.47
CA VAL A 329 2.59 64.17 20.41
C VAL A 329 2.32 64.98 21.68
N LYS A 330 3.27 65.78 22.15
CA LYS A 330 3.13 66.61 23.36
C LYS A 330 2.04 67.68 23.25
N ASN A 331 1.66 68.10 22.04
CA ASN A 331 0.65 69.08 21.77
C ASN A 331 -0.78 68.54 21.76
N LEU A 332 -0.93 67.22 21.85
CA LEU A 332 -2.23 66.56 21.90
C LEU A 332 -2.70 66.33 23.35
N PRO A 333 -4.01 66.22 23.61
CA PRO A 333 -4.55 65.87 24.91
C PRO A 333 -3.96 64.51 25.43
N GLN A 334 -3.74 64.43 26.75
CA GLN A 334 -3.13 63.20 27.35
C GLN A 334 -3.87 61.94 27.02
N SER A 335 -5.19 61.95 26.93
CA SER A 335 -6.02 60.80 26.55
C SER A 335 -5.77 60.32 25.12
N VAL A 336 -5.32 61.18 24.22
CA VAL A 336 -4.94 60.84 22.83
C VAL A 336 -3.50 60.32 22.81
N GLN A 337 -2.59 60.91 23.59
CA GLN A 337 -1.21 60.48 23.72
C GLN A 337 -1.14 59.01 24.20
N ASP A 338 -1.95 58.65 25.23
CA ASP A 338 -2.01 57.27 25.77
C ASP A 338 -2.53 56.27 24.74
N LYS A 339 -3.52 56.63 23.91
CA LYS A 339 -4.04 55.80 22.83
C LYS A 339 -3.04 55.65 21.69
N LEU A 340 -2.35 56.72 21.31
CA LEU A 340 -1.30 56.67 20.29
C LEU A 340 -0.13 55.77 20.69
N ALA A 341 0.20 55.73 21.98
CA ALA A 341 1.25 54.83 22.51
C ALA A 341 0.89 53.34 22.35
N LEU A 342 -0.40 53.01 22.37
CA LEU A 342 -0.92 51.64 22.14
C LEU A 342 -1.17 51.33 20.65
N GLY A 343 -1.21 52.39 19.81
CA GLY A 343 -1.57 52.30 18.40
C GLY A 343 -3.09 52.33 18.19
N ILE A 344 -3.56 53.40 17.55
CA ILE A 344 -4.98 53.60 17.21
C ILE A 344 -5.25 52.90 15.88
N ARG A 345 -5.97 51.76 15.89
CA ARG A 345 -6.36 51.07 14.67
C ARG A 345 -7.36 51.87 13.85
N VAL A 346 -7.14 51.88 12.55
CA VAL A 346 -8.01 52.54 11.55
C VAL A 346 -8.25 51.53 10.40
N LYS A 347 -9.33 51.77 9.68
CA LYS A 347 -9.77 50.83 8.63
C LYS A 347 -8.83 50.80 7.42
N ASP A 348 -8.37 51.98 7.04
CA ASP A 348 -7.50 52.12 5.86
C ASP A 348 -6.62 53.40 5.99
N GLU A 349 -5.75 53.60 5.02
CA GLU A 349 -4.84 54.76 4.97
C GLU A 349 -5.59 56.10 4.90
N THR A 350 -6.78 56.13 4.27
CA THR A 350 -7.59 57.34 4.12
C THR A 350 -8.11 57.78 5.48
N GLU A 351 -8.71 56.87 6.25
CA GLU A 351 -9.17 57.15 7.62
C GLU A 351 -8.00 57.54 8.54
N ALA A 352 -6.82 56.94 8.33
CA ALA A 352 -5.62 57.35 9.08
C ALA A 352 -5.25 58.81 8.80
N ARG A 353 -5.27 59.23 7.54
CA ARG A 353 -4.97 60.62 7.14
C ARG A 353 -6.03 61.62 7.62
N GLU A 354 -7.31 61.25 7.55
CA GLU A 354 -8.41 62.04 8.09
C GLU A 354 -8.25 62.23 9.60
N THR A 355 -7.98 61.19 10.35
CA THR A 355 -7.76 61.26 11.81
C THR A 355 -6.57 62.14 12.17
N VAL A 356 -5.51 62.12 11.38
CA VAL A 356 -4.35 62.99 11.57
C VAL A 356 -4.71 64.44 11.29
N GLU A 357 -5.55 64.74 10.28
CA GLU A 357 -6.00 66.07 9.98
C GLU A 357 -6.91 66.63 11.09
N ASP A 358 -7.80 65.76 11.64
CA ASP A 358 -8.61 66.16 12.83
C ASP A 358 -7.70 66.52 14.01
N TYR A 359 -6.59 65.84 14.24
CA TYR A 359 -5.66 66.24 15.29
C TYR A 359 -4.97 67.53 14.99
N ARG A 360 -4.72 67.93 13.74
CA ARG A 360 -4.16 69.21 13.33
C ARG A 360 -5.14 70.35 13.59
N GLU A 361 -6.41 70.11 13.24
CA GLU A 361 -7.48 71.09 13.52
C GLU A 361 -7.66 71.33 15.02
N GLN A 362 -7.64 70.24 15.84
CA GLN A 362 -7.76 70.42 17.30
C GLN A 362 -6.61 71.23 17.92
N ILE A 363 -5.38 71.06 17.43
CA ILE A 363 -4.23 71.84 17.89
C ILE A 363 -4.40 73.33 17.48
N ASN A 364 -4.74 73.58 16.21
CA ASN A 364 -4.97 74.95 15.71
C ASN A 364 -6.05 75.64 16.48
N ASP A 365 -7.17 74.95 16.78
CA ASP A 365 -8.28 75.56 17.58
C ASP A 365 -7.86 75.82 19.02
N ALA A 366 -7.01 74.92 19.60
CA ALA A 366 -6.48 75.11 20.93
C ALA A 366 -5.52 76.32 20.98
N ASP A 367 -4.67 76.48 19.97
CA ASP A 367 -3.75 77.61 19.84
C ASP A 367 -4.50 78.97 19.63
N ILE A 368 -5.54 78.96 18.79
CA ILE A 368 -6.40 80.09 18.57
C ILE A 368 -7.13 80.50 19.87
N LYS A 369 -7.66 79.54 20.63
CA LYS A 369 -8.30 79.83 21.94
C LYS A 369 -7.29 80.32 22.98
N ALA A 370 -6.06 79.77 22.96
CA ALA A 370 -5.00 80.25 23.86
C ALA A 370 -4.53 81.62 23.50
N ALA A 371 -4.40 82.01 22.21
CA ALA A 371 -4.07 83.30 21.73
C ALA A 371 -5.16 84.33 22.09
N LYS A 372 -6.45 83.98 21.92
CA LYS A 372 -7.57 84.86 22.36
C LYS A 372 -7.56 85.07 23.86
N ARG A 373 -7.33 84.03 24.69
CA ARG A 373 -7.24 84.20 26.15
C ARG A 373 -6.06 85.13 26.59
N ALA A 374 -4.95 85.04 25.85
CA ALA A 374 -3.78 85.87 26.09
C ALA A 374 -4.02 87.35 25.70
N ASP A 375 -4.82 87.62 24.67
CA ASP A 375 -5.23 88.94 24.23
C ASP A 375 -6.27 89.53 25.19
N ASP A 376 -7.26 88.72 25.62
CA ASP A 376 -8.26 89.17 26.64
C ASP A 376 -7.58 89.45 27.98
N ALA A 377 -6.57 88.70 28.39
CA ALA A 377 -5.78 88.96 29.61
C ALA A 377 -4.89 90.19 29.52
N LYS A 378 -4.51 90.68 28.33
CA LYS A 378 -3.77 91.89 28.11
C LYS A 378 -4.67 93.12 28.10
N SER A 379 -5.95 92.99 27.78
CA SER A 379 -6.92 94.08 27.77
C SER A 379 -7.50 94.42 29.15
N GLU A 380 -7.37 93.58 30.16
CA GLU A 380 -7.83 93.83 31.55
C GLU A 380 -6.76 94.42 32.49
N GLY A 381 -5.57 94.76 32.00
CA GLY A 381 -4.41 95.28 32.80
C GLY A 381 -4.03 96.74 32.61
N GLU A 382 -4.93 97.68 32.63
CA GLU A 382 -4.58 99.11 32.82
C GLU A 382 -5.10 99.62 34.15
N PRO A 383 -4.23 100.32 34.99
CA PRO A 383 -4.57 100.74 36.38
C PRO A 383 -5.13 102.08 36.46
N THR A 384 -6.24 102.32 37.15
CA THR A 384 -6.59 103.62 37.75
C THR A 384 -6.27 103.51 39.24
N GLY A 385 -5.25 104.34 39.63
CA GLY A 385 -4.91 104.60 41.01
C GLY A 385 -5.94 105.37 41.76
N GLU A 386 -6.05 105.13 43.02
CA GLU A 386 -6.05 106.17 44.03
C GLU A 386 -5.90 105.65 45.45
N THR A 387 -5.05 106.30 46.18
CA THR A 387 -4.65 106.31 47.55
C THR A 387 -5.75 106.19 48.60
N GLU A 388 -5.57 105.48 49.72
CA GLU A 388 -5.32 106.04 51.06
C GLU A 388 -5.37 104.95 52.16
N THR A 389 -4.27 104.93 52.89
CA THR A 389 -4.08 104.87 54.35
C THR A 389 -5.05 104.06 55.20
N THR A 390 -4.57 103.16 55.93
CA THR A 390 -4.14 103.16 57.36
C THR A 390 -4.05 101.70 57.87
N SER A 391 -2.95 101.51 58.51
CA SER A 391 -2.72 100.38 59.44
C SER A 391 -3.46 100.58 60.76
N PRO A 392 -3.33 99.78 61.83
CA PRO A 392 -2.97 98.35 61.95
C PRO A 392 -3.94 97.63 62.90
N ASP A 393 -3.84 96.37 63.09
CA ASP A 393 -3.56 95.71 64.35
C ASP A 393 -4.01 94.22 64.34
N ALA A 394 -3.13 93.44 64.66
CA ALA A 394 -2.90 92.49 65.72
C ALA A 394 -3.78 91.19 65.82
N SER A 395 -2.99 90.23 66.03
CA SER A 395 -3.21 89.07 66.88
C SER A 395 -4.16 87.96 66.35
N SER A 396 -3.76 86.81 66.34
CA SER A 396 -3.08 85.88 67.19
C SER A 396 -3.69 84.47 66.97
N GLN A 397 -2.83 83.57 66.89
CA GLN A 397 -2.98 82.22 67.53
C GLN A 397 -4.16 81.36 67.08
N ASN A 398 -4.05 80.10 66.94
CA ASN A 398 -3.09 79.08 67.31
C ASN A 398 -3.74 77.72 67.07
N SER A 399 -2.92 76.72 66.82
CA SER A 399 -3.14 75.34 67.18
C SER A 399 -4.26 74.57 66.41
N GLY A 400 -4.05 73.46 65.97
CA GLY A 400 -3.33 72.33 66.26
C GLY A 400 -4.08 71.13 65.77
N GLY A 401 -3.42 70.21 65.31
CA GLY A 401 -3.34 68.84 65.65
C GLY A 401 -4.46 67.89 65.08
N GLU A 402 -4.21 67.04 64.44
CA GLU A 402 -3.86 65.64 64.33
C GLU A 402 -3.83 65.15 62.92
#